data_f2d7dd768f29ac53a34fdee652713eb1
#
_entry.id   f2d7dd768f29ac53a34fdee652713eb1
#
_cell.length_a   1.000
_cell.length_b   1.000
_cell.length_c   1.000
_cell.angle_alpha   90.00
_cell.angle_beta   90.00
_cell.angle_gamma   90.00
#
_symmetry.space_group_name_H-M   'P 1'
#
loop_
_entity.id
_entity.type
_entity.pdbx_description
1 polymer ?
#
loop_
_entity_poly.entity_id
_entity_poly.type
_entity_poly.pdbx_seq_one_letter_code
_entity_poly.pdbx_strand_id
1 'polypeptide(L)'
;MITPRTKLIADHVNEKIVADIGTDHAYIPIELIKSGKCTRVIASDIKEGPAETAIRHLKNNNIDAEVRIGPGLTVLKSGEVDQIIIAGMGGKMIENILSQSPEIAKTTKLILQPMNAQYELRKYLLDNGYIIEAEDIAVEGFKVYNLFEVVPNGTALVYKSEYDLHLPSFLKNHKYFSALKDKKIREFTKIINGNEKSASRANDVIDRYKDLLAGISSL
;
A
#
# COMPACT_ATOMS: atom_id res chain seq x y z
N MET A 1 -7.81 -18.57 7.99
CA MET A 1 -8.19 -18.41 6.55
C MET A 1 -7.52 -17.13 6.06
N ILE A 2 -6.81 -17.18 4.93
CA ILE A 2 -6.16 -16.00 4.33
C ILE A 2 -7.21 -15.01 3.85
N THR A 3 -7.06 -13.72 4.16
CA THR A 3 -7.98 -12.69 3.67
C THR A 3 -7.67 -12.32 2.21
N PRO A 4 -8.63 -11.78 1.43
CA PRO A 4 -8.37 -11.27 0.08
C PRO A 4 -7.24 -10.25 0.03
N ARG A 5 -7.11 -9.39 1.04
CA ARG A 5 -6.01 -8.43 1.17
C ARG A 5 -4.65 -9.13 1.35
N THR A 6 -4.55 -10.07 2.28
CA THR A 6 -3.31 -10.80 2.53
C THR A 6 -2.90 -11.63 1.31
N LYS A 7 -3.90 -12.25 0.64
CA LYS A 7 -3.67 -12.98 -0.61
C LYS A 7 -3.14 -12.07 -1.72
N LEU A 8 -3.73 -10.89 -1.91
CA LEU A 8 -3.24 -9.90 -2.89
C LEU A 8 -1.76 -9.58 -2.65
N ILE A 9 -1.39 -9.28 -1.39
CA ILE A 9 0.01 -8.98 -1.03
C ILE A 9 0.91 -10.18 -1.34
N ALA A 10 0.52 -11.38 -0.91
CA ALA A 10 1.32 -12.58 -1.13
C ALA A 10 1.47 -12.93 -2.61
N ASP A 11 0.45 -12.69 -3.44
CA ASP A 11 0.50 -12.97 -4.89
C ASP A 11 1.55 -12.10 -5.61
N HIS A 12 1.83 -10.88 -5.10
CA HIS A 12 2.84 -9.97 -5.64
C HIS A 12 4.25 -10.16 -5.04
N VAL A 13 4.41 -11.04 -4.05
CA VAL A 13 5.73 -11.41 -3.55
C VAL A 13 6.39 -12.38 -4.53
N ASN A 14 7.54 -11.95 -5.07
CA ASN A 14 8.30 -12.71 -6.08
C ASN A 14 9.78 -12.88 -5.71
N GLU A 15 10.19 -12.40 -4.52
CA GLU A 15 11.54 -12.50 -4.01
C GLU A 15 11.65 -13.46 -2.82
N LYS A 16 12.87 -13.94 -2.56
CA LYS A 16 13.08 -14.97 -1.54
C LYS A 16 13.40 -14.44 -0.15
N ILE A 17 13.97 -13.25 -0.06
CA ILE A 17 14.30 -12.59 1.22
C ILE A 17 13.45 -11.33 1.32
N VAL A 18 12.50 -11.32 2.26
CA VAL A 18 11.46 -10.29 2.36
C VAL A 18 11.47 -9.63 3.72
N ALA A 19 11.16 -8.34 3.79
CA ALA A 19 10.83 -7.65 5.04
C ALA A 19 9.34 -7.28 5.06
N ASP A 20 8.68 -7.44 6.21
CA ASP A 20 7.31 -6.97 6.48
C ASP A 20 7.36 -5.90 7.57
N ILE A 21 7.14 -4.64 7.17
CA ILE A 21 7.26 -3.46 8.02
C ILE A 21 5.91 -3.07 8.60
N GLY A 22 5.81 -3.04 9.93
CA GLY A 22 4.55 -2.88 10.65
C GLY A 22 3.74 -4.17 10.65
N THR A 23 4.41 -5.26 11.00
CA THR A 23 3.91 -6.63 10.87
C THR A 23 2.70 -6.94 11.77
N ASP A 24 2.56 -6.21 12.90
CA ASP A 24 1.50 -6.38 13.92
C ASP A 24 1.37 -7.85 14.36
N HIS A 25 0.52 -8.63 13.74
CA HIS A 25 0.27 -10.05 14.06
C HIS A 25 1.07 -11.05 13.22
N ALA A 26 1.98 -10.64 12.35
CA ALA A 26 2.76 -11.47 11.44
C ALA A 26 1.94 -12.37 10.49
N TYR A 27 0.71 -11.96 10.12
CA TYR A 27 -0.11 -12.76 9.19
C TYR A 27 0.51 -12.87 7.81
N ILE A 28 1.14 -11.79 7.31
CA ILE A 28 1.83 -11.78 6.00
C ILE A 28 3.06 -12.68 6.06
N PRO A 29 4.01 -12.54 7.00
CA PRO A 29 5.14 -13.44 7.18
C PRO A 29 4.74 -14.92 7.24
N ILE A 30 3.72 -15.25 8.04
CA ILE A 30 3.22 -16.62 8.18
C ILE A 30 2.73 -17.17 6.83
N GLU A 31 1.96 -16.38 6.10
CA GLU A 31 1.45 -16.78 4.79
C GLU A 31 2.58 -17.01 3.78
N LEU A 32 3.53 -16.08 3.71
CA LEU A 32 4.64 -16.14 2.76
C LEU A 32 5.53 -17.37 2.96
N ILE A 33 5.86 -17.69 4.20
CA ILE A 33 6.67 -18.88 4.51
C ILE A 33 5.87 -20.15 4.26
N LYS A 34 4.62 -20.25 4.71
CA LYS A 34 3.79 -21.45 4.54
C LYS A 34 3.48 -21.76 3.07
N SER A 35 3.30 -20.74 2.27
CA SER A 35 3.04 -20.89 0.83
C SER A 35 4.32 -21.10 0.00
N GLY A 36 5.51 -21.04 0.61
CA GLY A 36 6.80 -21.15 -0.08
C GLY A 36 7.13 -19.95 -0.98
N LYS A 37 6.45 -18.81 -0.79
CA LYS A 37 6.71 -17.58 -1.55
C LYS A 37 8.08 -16.99 -1.23
N CYS A 38 8.47 -16.99 0.04
CA CYS A 38 9.81 -16.60 0.46
C CYS A 38 10.46 -17.70 1.31
N THR A 39 11.78 -17.63 1.43
CA THR A 39 12.59 -18.55 2.26
C THR A 39 13.02 -17.90 3.57
N ARG A 40 13.08 -16.57 3.61
CA ARG A 40 13.40 -15.79 4.81
C ARG A 40 12.51 -14.56 4.87
N VAL A 41 12.01 -14.27 6.06
CA VAL A 41 11.27 -13.04 6.32
C VAL A 41 11.80 -12.35 7.57
N ILE A 42 11.99 -11.03 7.48
CA ILE A 42 12.25 -10.15 8.62
C ILE A 42 10.94 -9.40 8.89
N ALA A 43 10.33 -9.63 10.02
CA ALA A 43 9.16 -8.90 10.47
C ALA A 43 9.59 -7.74 11.36
N SER A 44 8.93 -6.59 11.28
CA SER A 44 9.22 -5.50 12.21
C SER A 44 7.97 -4.73 12.65
N ASP A 45 8.03 -4.16 13.83
CA ASP A 45 7.06 -3.19 14.31
C ASP A 45 7.79 -2.12 15.15
N ILE A 46 7.21 -0.92 15.22
CA ILE A 46 7.77 0.17 16.03
C ILE A 46 7.49 -0.03 17.53
N LYS A 47 6.47 -0.82 17.88
CA LYS A 47 6.02 -1.06 19.26
C LYS A 47 6.35 -2.46 19.72
N GLU A 48 6.76 -2.58 20.98
CA GLU A 48 7.06 -3.89 21.63
C GLU A 48 5.87 -4.84 21.63
N GLY A 49 4.68 -4.39 22.02
CA GLY A 49 3.49 -5.26 22.13
C GLY A 49 3.10 -5.95 20.81
N PRO A 50 2.96 -5.25 19.67
CA PRO A 50 2.81 -5.86 18.36
C PRO A 50 3.96 -6.82 18.01
N ALA A 51 5.23 -6.44 18.25
CA ALA A 51 6.38 -7.31 18.00
C ALA A 51 6.33 -8.61 18.81
N GLU A 52 6.00 -8.55 20.10
CA GLU A 52 5.81 -9.74 20.94
C GLU A 52 4.64 -10.62 20.44
N THR A 53 3.57 -9.99 19.97
CA THR A 53 2.44 -10.71 19.36
C THR A 53 2.88 -11.43 18.09
N ALA A 54 3.66 -10.76 17.23
CA ALA A 54 4.24 -11.36 16.02
C ALA A 54 5.12 -12.57 16.38
N ILE A 55 6.05 -12.44 17.35
CA ILE A 55 6.91 -13.54 17.83
C ILE A 55 6.07 -14.74 18.27
N ARG A 56 5.05 -14.51 19.10
CA ARG A 56 4.16 -15.56 19.59
C ARG A 56 3.42 -16.26 18.45
N HIS A 57 2.90 -15.51 17.48
CA HIS A 57 2.18 -16.07 16.33
C HIS A 57 3.10 -16.86 15.41
N LEU A 58 4.31 -16.37 15.12
CA LEU A 58 5.32 -17.08 14.33
C LEU A 58 5.66 -18.42 15.00
N LYS A 59 5.97 -18.40 16.32
CA LYS A 59 6.26 -19.60 17.11
C LYS A 59 5.11 -20.61 17.09
N ASN A 60 3.87 -20.16 17.29
CA ASN A 60 2.67 -21.01 17.24
C ASN A 60 2.44 -21.66 15.87
N ASN A 61 3.02 -21.10 14.83
CA ASN A 61 2.96 -21.62 13.47
C ASN A 61 4.22 -22.40 13.05
N ASN A 62 5.17 -22.64 13.99
CA ASN A 62 6.46 -23.29 13.76
C ASN A 62 7.30 -22.58 12.68
N ILE A 63 7.28 -21.26 12.68
CA ILE A 63 8.04 -20.42 11.74
C ILE A 63 9.16 -19.74 12.52
N ASP A 64 10.39 -20.00 12.10
CA ASP A 64 11.58 -19.28 12.55
C ASP A 64 11.77 -18.04 11.68
N ALA A 65 11.45 -16.87 12.22
CA ALA A 65 11.58 -15.59 11.55
C ALA A 65 12.09 -14.54 12.52
N GLU A 66 12.96 -13.68 12.03
CA GLU A 66 13.52 -12.57 12.81
C GLU A 66 12.46 -11.48 12.99
N VAL A 67 12.26 -11.02 14.23
CA VAL A 67 11.39 -9.89 14.55
C VAL A 67 12.23 -8.76 15.15
N ARG A 68 12.13 -7.58 14.55
CA ARG A 68 12.86 -6.37 14.95
C ARG A 68 11.92 -5.30 15.48
N ILE A 69 12.38 -4.54 16.46
CA ILE A 69 11.66 -3.38 17.00
C ILE A 69 12.37 -2.11 16.55
N GLY A 70 11.64 -1.23 15.88
CA GLY A 70 12.19 0.04 15.40
C GLY A 70 11.33 0.73 14.34
N PRO A 71 11.64 2.00 14.01
CA PRO A 71 10.83 2.80 13.09
C PRO A 71 11.11 2.49 11.62
N GLY A 72 10.07 2.04 10.91
CA GLY A 72 10.08 1.90 9.46
C GLY A 72 11.25 1.08 8.91
N LEU A 73 11.94 1.61 7.90
CA LEU A 73 13.04 0.92 7.22
C LEU A 73 14.38 0.99 7.98
N THR A 74 14.48 1.79 9.02
CA THR A 74 15.73 1.93 9.80
C THR A 74 16.17 0.64 10.49
N VAL A 75 15.27 -0.34 10.60
CA VAL A 75 15.56 -1.67 11.13
C VAL A 75 16.31 -2.56 10.14
N LEU A 76 16.45 -2.15 8.89
CA LEU A 76 17.09 -2.90 7.81
C LEU A 76 18.45 -2.29 7.46
N LYS A 77 19.35 -3.13 6.93
CA LYS A 77 20.56 -2.68 6.27
C LYS A 77 20.35 -2.65 4.76
N SER A 78 21.07 -1.78 4.07
CA SER A 78 21.03 -1.76 2.59
C SER A 78 21.43 -3.12 2.02
N GLY A 79 20.66 -3.65 1.08
CA GLY A 79 20.88 -4.96 0.44
C GLY A 79 20.63 -6.17 1.33
N GLU A 80 20.01 -6.00 2.50
CA GLU A 80 19.71 -7.12 3.41
C GLU A 80 18.51 -7.96 2.97
N VAL A 81 17.57 -7.35 2.25
CA VAL A 81 16.36 -7.98 1.71
C VAL A 81 16.18 -7.62 0.25
N ASP A 82 15.51 -8.49 -0.49
CA ASP A 82 15.25 -8.30 -1.92
C ASP A 82 13.92 -7.58 -2.17
N GLN A 83 12.96 -7.70 -1.22
CA GLN A 83 11.65 -7.07 -1.31
C GLN A 83 11.15 -6.63 0.07
N ILE A 84 10.49 -5.48 0.13
CA ILE A 84 9.92 -4.90 1.35
C ILE A 84 8.41 -4.75 1.16
N ILE A 85 7.66 -5.18 2.16
CA ILE A 85 6.21 -5.01 2.25
C ILE A 85 5.93 -3.93 3.30
N ILE A 86 5.10 -2.94 2.94
CA ILE A 86 4.53 -1.96 3.87
C ILE A 86 3.03 -1.95 3.63
N ALA A 87 2.28 -2.64 4.49
CA ALA A 87 0.86 -2.88 4.27
C ALA A 87 -0.01 -2.54 5.48
N GLY A 88 -1.26 -2.13 5.22
CA GLY A 88 -2.22 -1.83 6.28
C GLY A 88 -2.04 -0.47 6.94
N MET A 89 -1.21 0.40 6.38
CA MET A 89 -0.93 1.74 6.87
C MET A 89 -1.60 2.82 6.02
N GLY A 90 -1.75 4.03 6.55
CA GLY A 90 -2.16 5.18 5.74
C GLY A 90 -1.07 5.58 4.75
N GLY A 91 -1.46 6.08 3.55
CA GLY A 91 -0.50 6.48 2.51
C GLY A 91 0.51 7.52 3.00
N LYS A 92 0.08 8.48 3.83
CA LYS A 92 0.99 9.46 4.45
C LYS A 92 2.01 8.84 5.41
N MET A 93 1.67 7.75 6.09
CA MET A 93 2.61 7.02 6.94
C MET A 93 3.61 6.25 6.09
N ILE A 94 3.17 5.62 4.99
CA ILE A 94 4.06 4.96 4.04
C ILE A 94 5.04 5.98 3.45
N GLU A 95 4.57 7.15 2.98
CA GLU A 95 5.39 8.26 2.50
C GLU A 95 6.47 8.64 3.53
N ASN A 96 6.09 8.81 4.81
CA ASN A 96 7.03 9.13 5.87
C ASN A 96 8.08 8.04 6.09
N ILE A 97 7.71 6.76 6.05
CA ILE A 97 8.65 5.63 6.16
C ILE A 97 9.66 5.64 5.01
N LEU A 98 9.19 5.83 3.78
CA LEU A 98 10.06 5.84 2.59
C LEU A 98 11.02 7.04 2.60
N SER A 99 10.55 8.22 3.05
CA SER A 99 11.34 9.45 3.10
C SER A 99 12.46 9.43 4.14
N GLN A 100 12.32 8.62 5.19
CA GLN A 100 13.33 8.49 6.25
C GLN A 100 14.51 7.58 5.86
N SER A 101 14.35 6.70 4.86
CA SER A 101 15.40 5.77 4.43
C SER A 101 15.37 5.60 2.90
N PRO A 102 15.58 6.70 2.15
CA PRO A 102 15.47 6.68 0.69
C PRO A 102 16.52 5.79 0.03
N GLU A 103 17.68 5.60 0.66
CA GLU A 103 18.76 4.73 0.20
C GLU A 103 18.36 3.24 0.18
N ILE A 104 17.50 2.81 1.10
CA ILE A 104 16.94 1.47 1.12
C ILE A 104 15.72 1.40 0.20
N ALA A 105 14.79 2.37 0.34
CA ALA A 105 13.54 2.37 -0.38
C ALA A 105 13.70 2.43 -1.91
N LYS A 106 14.71 3.14 -2.43
CA LYS A 106 14.96 3.31 -3.87
C LYS A 106 15.76 2.17 -4.49
N THR A 107 16.39 1.33 -3.69
CA THR A 107 17.26 0.25 -4.17
C THR A 107 16.63 -1.13 -3.99
N THR A 108 15.46 -1.22 -3.36
CA THR A 108 14.78 -2.46 -3.04
C THR A 108 13.38 -2.47 -3.68
N LYS A 109 12.88 -3.63 -4.11
CA LYS A 109 11.50 -3.77 -4.56
C LYS A 109 10.53 -3.55 -3.39
N LEU A 110 9.43 -2.81 -3.63
CA LEU A 110 8.45 -2.52 -2.59
C LEU A 110 7.07 -3.01 -3.00
N ILE A 111 6.35 -3.58 -2.04
CA ILE A 111 4.90 -3.81 -2.09
C ILE A 111 4.26 -2.87 -1.08
N LEU A 112 3.50 -1.91 -1.58
CA LEU A 112 2.85 -0.90 -0.75
C LEU A 112 1.33 -1.09 -0.80
N GLN A 113 0.70 -1.29 0.37
CA GLN A 113 -0.74 -1.42 0.45
C GLN A 113 -1.32 -0.32 1.37
N PRO A 114 -1.65 0.86 0.81
CA PRO A 114 -2.22 1.96 1.56
C PRO A 114 -3.70 1.73 1.90
N MET A 115 -4.09 2.01 3.14
CA MET A 115 -5.50 1.95 3.58
C MET A 115 -6.30 3.19 3.15
N ASN A 116 -5.63 4.33 3.00
CA ASN A 116 -6.16 5.63 2.57
C ASN A 116 -5.06 6.44 1.86
N ALA A 117 -5.36 7.67 1.44
CA ALA A 117 -4.41 8.60 0.81
C ALA A 117 -3.64 7.98 -0.38
N GLN A 118 -4.33 7.18 -1.23
CA GLN A 118 -3.72 6.53 -2.39
C GLN A 118 -3.25 7.55 -3.43
N TYR A 119 -4.00 8.63 -3.65
CA TYR A 119 -3.63 9.72 -4.54
C TYR A 119 -2.32 10.38 -4.09
N GLU A 120 -2.26 10.76 -2.81
CA GLU A 120 -1.09 11.43 -2.24
C GLU A 120 0.14 10.53 -2.31
N LEU A 121 -0.01 9.25 -2.01
CA LEU A 121 1.10 8.29 -2.11
C LEU A 121 1.58 8.12 -3.56
N ARG A 122 0.67 7.98 -4.55
CA ARG A 122 1.08 7.93 -5.97
C ARG A 122 1.85 9.18 -6.36
N LYS A 123 1.32 10.34 -6.01
CA LYS A 123 1.97 11.61 -6.29
C LYS A 123 3.36 11.70 -5.66
N TYR A 124 3.49 11.34 -4.37
CA TYR A 124 4.77 11.28 -3.68
C TYR A 124 5.77 10.36 -4.39
N LEU A 125 5.35 9.15 -4.75
CA LEU A 125 6.21 8.18 -5.44
C LEU A 125 6.73 8.74 -6.76
N LEU A 126 5.86 9.31 -7.60
CA LEU A 126 6.22 9.89 -8.89
C LEU A 126 7.12 11.12 -8.74
N ASP A 127 6.76 12.05 -7.85
CA ASP A 127 7.53 13.29 -7.62
C ASP A 127 8.94 13.00 -7.08
N ASN A 128 9.14 11.86 -6.41
CA ASN A 128 10.44 11.44 -5.86
C ASN A 128 11.18 10.41 -6.72
N GLY A 129 10.71 10.16 -7.95
CA GLY A 129 11.38 9.32 -8.93
C GLY A 129 11.31 7.82 -8.64
N TYR A 130 10.30 7.37 -7.89
CA TYR A 130 10.00 5.94 -7.75
C TYR A 130 9.30 5.43 -9.01
N ILE A 131 9.56 4.17 -9.36
CA ILE A 131 8.95 3.51 -10.50
C ILE A 131 7.82 2.62 -9.99
N ILE A 132 6.57 3.04 -10.18
CA ILE A 132 5.40 2.19 -9.97
C ILE A 132 5.26 1.32 -11.21
N GLU A 133 5.58 0.03 -11.11
CA GLU A 133 5.54 -0.91 -12.24
C GLU A 133 4.18 -1.58 -12.39
N ALA A 134 3.48 -1.84 -11.27
CA ALA A 134 2.15 -2.44 -11.29
C ALA A 134 1.25 -1.87 -10.17
N GLU A 135 -0.05 -1.92 -10.41
CA GLU A 135 -1.08 -1.75 -9.40
C GLU A 135 -2.12 -2.87 -9.50
N ASP A 136 -2.66 -3.25 -8.35
CA ASP A 136 -3.69 -4.28 -8.28
C ASP A 136 -4.73 -3.95 -7.20
N ILE A 137 -5.86 -4.68 -7.23
CA ILE A 137 -7.01 -4.42 -6.38
C ILE A 137 -7.50 -5.72 -5.74
N ALA A 138 -7.78 -5.69 -4.44
CA ALA A 138 -8.58 -6.71 -3.77
C ALA A 138 -9.86 -6.12 -3.19
N VAL A 139 -10.88 -6.95 -3.07
CA VAL A 139 -12.16 -6.62 -2.43
C VAL A 139 -12.46 -7.63 -1.34
N GLU A 140 -12.83 -7.11 -0.17
CA GLU A 140 -13.24 -7.89 0.99
C GLU A 140 -14.49 -7.27 1.61
N GLY A 141 -15.64 -7.87 1.35
CA GLY A 141 -16.93 -7.27 1.67
C GLY A 141 -17.11 -5.93 0.96
N PHE A 142 -17.26 -4.85 1.72
CA PHE A 142 -17.37 -3.48 1.18
C PHE A 142 -16.04 -2.73 1.11
N LYS A 143 -14.94 -3.36 1.55
CA LYS A 143 -13.61 -2.75 1.53
C LYS A 143 -12.91 -3.03 0.21
N VAL A 144 -12.33 -1.98 -0.37
CA VAL A 144 -11.51 -2.05 -1.59
C VAL A 144 -10.09 -1.63 -1.24
N TYR A 145 -9.14 -2.51 -1.52
CA TYR A 145 -7.73 -2.33 -1.24
C TYR A 145 -6.96 -2.13 -2.53
N ASN A 146 -6.10 -1.11 -2.58
CA ASN A 146 -5.13 -0.93 -3.64
C ASN A 146 -3.78 -1.47 -3.19
N LEU A 147 -3.02 -2.00 -4.14
CA LEU A 147 -1.63 -2.40 -3.97
C LEU A 147 -0.80 -1.72 -5.05
N PHE A 148 0.40 -1.25 -4.68
CA PHE A 148 1.40 -0.71 -5.61
C PHE A 148 2.64 -1.57 -5.55
N GLU A 149 3.12 -2.00 -6.70
CA GLU A 149 4.42 -2.64 -6.87
C GLU A 149 5.40 -1.59 -7.38
N VAL A 150 6.44 -1.34 -6.58
CA VAL A 150 7.46 -0.32 -6.86
C VAL A 150 8.80 -1.00 -7.02
N VAL A 151 9.52 -0.68 -8.07
CA VAL A 151 10.78 -1.32 -8.42
C VAL A 151 11.92 -0.30 -8.58
N PRO A 152 13.18 -0.69 -8.28
CA PRO A 152 14.33 0.18 -8.46
C PRO A 152 14.65 0.42 -9.95
N ASN A 153 14.34 -0.56 -10.81
CA ASN A 153 14.51 -0.51 -12.26
C ASN A 153 13.33 -1.23 -12.93
N GLY A 154 12.79 -0.66 -13.99
CA GLY A 154 11.63 -1.25 -14.67
C GLY A 154 10.93 -0.25 -15.58
N THR A 155 9.72 -0.59 -16.01
CA THR A 155 8.88 0.28 -16.82
C THR A 155 7.81 0.91 -15.94
N ALA A 156 7.83 2.24 -15.83
CA ALA A 156 6.84 2.98 -15.04
C ALA A 156 5.45 2.91 -15.70
N LEU A 157 4.42 2.74 -14.87
CA LEU A 157 3.05 3.00 -15.27
C LEU A 157 2.87 4.47 -15.62
N VAL A 158 2.08 4.75 -16.65
CA VAL A 158 1.80 6.10 -17.11
C VAL A 158 0.45 6.57 -16.60
N TYR A 159 0.46 7.61 -15.79
CA TYR A 159 -0.75 8.32 -15.33
C TYR A 159 -0.95 9.52 -16.24
N LYS A 160 -2.01 9.50 -17.06
CA LYS A 160 -2.24 10.48 -18.14
C LYS A 160 -2.78 11.83 -17.62
N SER A 161 -3.31 11.86 -16.41
CA SER A 161 -3.98 13.01 -15.85
C SER A 161 -4.07 12.93 -14.32
N GLU A 162 -4.53 14.00 -13.67
CA GLU A 162 -4.86 13.98 -12.25
C GLU A 162 -5.97 12.95 -11.93
N TYR A 163 -6.91 12.72 -12.84
CA TYR A 163 -7.94 11.69 -12.70
C TYR A 163 -7.33 10.29 -12.57
N ASP A 164 -6.31 9.99 -13.37
CA ASP A 164 -5.59 8.72 -13.30
C ASP A 164 -4.87 8.51 -11.95
N LEU A 165 -4.44 9.58 -11.29
CA LEU A 165 -3.86 9.47 -9.95
C LEU A 165 -4.92 9.11 -8.88
N HIS A 166 -6.18 9.45 -9.12
CA HIS A 166 -7.29 9.06 -8.25
C HIS A 166 -7.87 7.70 -8.60
N LEU A 167 -8.07 7.44 -9.90
CA LEU A 167 -8.64 6.22 -10.46
C LEU A 167 -7.90 5.83 -11.74
N PRO A 168 -6.87 4.97 -11.67
CA PRO A 168 -6.03 4.66 -12.83
C PRO A 168 -6.81 4.01 -13.97
N SER A 169 -6.75 4.62 -15.16
CA SER A 169 -7.47 4.15 -16.35
C SER A 169 -6.97 2.80 -16.84
N PHE A 170 -5.71 2.45 -16.60
CA PHE A 170 -5.17 1.13 -16.95
C PHE A 170 -5.78 -0.02 -16.13
N LEU A 171 -6.42 0.27 -14.99
CA LEU A 171 -7.18 -0.71 -14.22
C LEU A 171 -8.61 -0.95 -14.75
N LYS A 172 -9.04 -0.27 -15.82
CA LYS A 172 -10.43 -0.33 -16.33
C LYS A 172 -10.92 -1.75 -16.62
N ASN A 173 -10.02 -2.63 -17.06
CA ASN A 173 -10.34 -4.03 -17.32
C ASN A 173 -10.18 -4.95 -16.11
N HIS A 174 -9.77 -4.40 -14.96
CA HIS A 174 -9.64 -5.19 -13.75
C HIS A 174 -11.03 -5.58 -13.20
N LYS A 175 -11.20 -6.85 -12.79
CA LYS A 175 -12.49 -7.40 -12.28
C LYS A 175 -13.13 -6.59 -11.15
N TYR A 176 -12.32 -5.85 -10.37
CA TYR A 176 -12.78 -5.02 -9.26
C TYR A 176 -12.75 -3.52 -9.55
N PHE A 177 -12.58 -3.12 -10.81
CA PHE A 177 -12.53 -1.70 -11.17
C PHE A 177 -13.82 -0.95 -10.81
N SER A 178 -14.99 -1.56 -11.05
CA SER A 178 -16.27 -0.96 -10.66
C SER A 178 -16.33 -0.67 -9.16
N ALA A 179 -15.91 -1.62 -8.32
CA ALA A 179 -15.89 -1.43 -6.87
C ALA A 179 -14.94 -0.30 -6.44
N LEU A 180 -13.78 -0.15 -7.11
CA LEU A 180 -12.85 0.95 -6.88
C LEU A 180 -13.46 2.29 -7.31
N LYS A 181 -14.08 2.35 -8.48
CA LYS A 181 -14.79 3.53 -9.01
C LYS A 181 -15.89 3.97 -8.03
N ASP A 182 -16.75 3.05 -7.60
CA ASP A 182 -17.83 3.34 -6.63
C ASP A 182 -17.29 3.84 -5.30
N LYS A 183 -16.16 3.29 -4.83
CA LYS A 183 -15.47 3.79 -3.63
C LYS A 183 -15.05 5.24 -3.82
N LYS A 184 -14.44 5.59 -4.95
CA LYS A 184 -13.98 6.96 -5.25
C LYS A 184 -15.14 7.95 -5.37
N ILE A 185 -16.23 7.55 -6.02
CA ILE A 185 -17.46 8.36 -6.09
C ILE A 185 -17.98 8.68 -4.69
N ARG A 186 -18.07 7.67 -3.81
CA ARG A 186 -18.51 7.89 -2.40
C ARG A 186 -17.55 8.80 -1.64
N GLU A 187 -16.24 8.64 -1.81
CA GLU A 187 -15.22 9.48 -1.16
C GLU A 187 -15.39 10.95 -1.58
N PHE A 188 -15.47 11.23 -2.88
CA PHE A 188 -15.61 12.59 -3.41
C PHE A 188 -16.96 13.23 -3.03
N THR A 189 -18.05 12.48 -3.14
CA THR A 189 -19.37 12.95 -2.69
C THR A 189 -19.36 13.34 -1.20
N LYS A 190 -18.67 12.55 -0.36
CA LYS A 190 -18.54 12.87 1.07
C LYS A 190 -17.75 14.16 1.30
N ILE A 191 -16.67 14.39 0.54
CA ILE A 191 -15.84 15.59 0.63
C ILE A 191 -16.68 16.83 0.20
N ILE A 192 -17.38 16.75 -0.93
CA ILE A 192 -18.23 17.82 -1.43
C ILE A 192 -19.30 18.20 -0.38
N ASN A 193 -20.08 17.21 0.07
CA ASN A 193 -21.15 17.42 1.05
C ASN A 193 -20.63 17.94 2.40
N GLY A 194 -19.43 17.52 2.82
CA GLY A 194 -18.80 18.00 4.04
C GLY A 194 -18.40 19.47 3.95
N ASN A 195 -17.83 19.89 2.82
CA ASN A 195 -17.43 21.29 2.59
C ASN A 195 -18.64 22.20 2.36
N GLU A 196 -19.70 21.73 1.68
CA GLU A 196 -20.94 22.51 1.49
C GLU A 196 -21.66 22.82 2.82
N LYS A 197 -21.50 21.98 3.83
CA LYS A 197 -22.08 22.16 5.18
C LYS A 197 -21.17 22.95 6.13
N SER A 198 -19.92 23.21 5.76
CA SER A 198 -18.96 23.92 6.62
C SER A 198 -19.27 25.39 6.67
N ALA A 199 -19.10 26.02 7.84
CA ALA A 199 -19.21 27.45 8.02
C ALA A 199 -18.17 28.26 7.21
N SER A 200 -16.99 27.67 6.96
CA SER A 200 -15.96 28.22 6.08
C SER A 200 -16.00 27.45 4.72
N ARG A 201 -16.97 27.82 3.90
CA ARG A 201 -17.20 27.17 2.60
C ARG A 201 -15.99 27.33 1.70
N ALA A 202 -15.30 26.22 1.42
CA ALA A 202 -14.16 26.18 0.51
C ALA A 202 -14.66 25.86 -0.91
N ASN A 203 -15.10 26.90 -1.64
CA ASN A 203 -15.70 26.72 -2.98
C ASN A 203 -14.71 26.12 -3.98
N ASP A 204 -13.45 26.50 -3.94
CA ASP A 204 -12.38 25.94 -4.77
C ASP A 204 -12.18 24.44 -4.57
N VAL A 205 -12.26 23.96 -3.33
CA VAL A 205 -12.24 22.53 -3.01
C VAL A 205 -13.47 21.82 -3.55
N ILE A 206 -14.66 22.40 -3.36
CA ILE A 206 -15.92 21.85 -3.84
C ILE A 206 -15.88 21.72 -5.37
N ASP A 207 -15.49 22.77 -6.09
CA ASP A 207 -15.46 22.80 -7.55
C ASP A 207 -14.45 21.78 -8.09
N ARG A 208 -13.25 21.71 -7.52
CA ARG A 208 -12.26 20.69 -7.87
C ARG A 208 -12.79 19.27 -7.72
N TYR A 209 -13.45 18.94 -6.61
CA TYR A 209 -13.97 17.58 -6.40
C TYR A 209 -15.22 17.29 -7.25
N LYS A 210 -16.00 18.29 -7.64
CA LYS A 210 -17.09 18.14 -8.62
C LYS A 210 -16.52 17.79 -10.01
N ASP A 211 -15.47 18.45 -10.45
CA ASP A 211 -14.79 18.17 -11.71
C ASP A 211 -14.18 16.75 -11.70
N LEU A 212 -13.48 16.37 -10.63
CA LEU A 212 -12.95 15.01 -10.45
C LEU A 212 -14.08 13.95 -10.47
N LEU A 213 -15.20 14.24 -9.81
CA LEU A 213 -16.36 13.33 -9.79
C LEU A 213 -16.97 13.16 -11.18
N ALA A 214 -17.10 14.24 -11.96
CA ALA A 214 -17.58 14.17 -13.34
C ALA A 214 -16.65 13.34 -14.24
N GLY A 215 -15.33 13.59 -14.15
CA GLY A 215 -14.32 12.84 -14.90
C GLY A 215 -14.32 11.35 -14.57
N ILE A 216 -14.35 11.00 -13.29
CA ILE A 216 -14.41 9.58 -12.85
C ILE A 216 -15.72 8.90 -13.26
N SER A 217 -16.84 9.62 -13.24
CA SER A 217 -18.14 9.06 -13.60
C SER A 217 -18.22 8.69 -15.09
N SER A 218 -17.45 9.37 -15.94
CA SER A 218 -17.40 9.10 -17.39
C SER A 218 -16.51 7.91 -17.78
N LEU A 219 -15.67 7.39 -16.87
CA LEU A 219 -14.83 6.19 -17.08
C LEU A 219 -15.63 4.90 -16.95
#